data_e8d95e21ad8d36cae05e9cbce1995a4a
#
_entry.id   e8d95e21ad8d36cae05e9cbce1995a4a
#
_cell.length_a   1.000
_cell.length_b   1.000
_cell.length_c   1.000
_cell.angle_alpha   90.00
_cell.angle_beta   90.00
_cell.angle_gamma   90.00
#
_symmetry.space_group_name_H-M   'P 1'
#
loop_
_entity.id
_entity.type
_entity.pdbx_description
1 polymer ?
#
loop_
_entity_poly.entity_id
_entity_poly.type
_entity_poly.pdbx_seq_one_letter_code
_entity_poly.pdbx_strand_id
1 'polypeptide(L)'
;MSVFRMLFLIVAASLALTGGAQAREKAPHLTILVSMDGFRADYLDRGVTPNLKALADDGARASMRPSFPSLTYPNHYTLVTGKRPDRNGVVGNEMEDAAIGGAKFTMTGPTMTDPRWWSQAKPFWVSAEQQGKKSAAMFWPGSETEIDGVRPTHWLKYQHDLPYDARVDQIFAWLDSADGPPLAFTTLYFDAADTEGHHYGPDSPELQAALVELDRCIGRLVEGLKARGRFENTDLVIVADHGMAPLPAANRVVLDDLIDVSKIHLVAKGAVTSFSPMPGQAKAVEAAFLKGAPPHMTCWQKGQIPARFHYGRNKRVPAIVCLSETGWYTTTLEAKKKPGKWDGKDGGAHGFDPYDPAMRAVFIAHGPSFKPGVVLPVFDNVDVYPLLAKVTGVKPEKGDGSLKVVGQALR
;
A
#
# COMPACT_ATOMS: atom_id res chain seq x y z
N MET A 1 -43.43 23.80 -89.97
CA MET A 1 -42.77 22.59 -89.40
C MET A 1 -41.60 23.07 -88.62
N SER A 2 -41.77 23.16 -87.31
CA SER A 2 -40.78 23.72 -86.35
C SER A 2 -40.36 22.62 -85.36
N VAL A 3 -39.07 22.33 -85.28
CA VAL A 3 -38.49 21.28 -84.49
C VAL A 3 -38.00 21.95 -83.18
N PHE A 4 -38.66 21.68 -82.09
CA PHE A 4 -38.20 22.07 -80.74
C PHE A 4 -37.10 21.14 -80.26
N ARG A 5 -35.87 21.66 -80.05
CA ARG A 5 -34.78 20.99 -79.36
C ARG A 5 -34.92 21.29 -77.83
N MET A 6 -35.15 20.28 -77.06
CA MET A 6 -35.20 20.29 -75.62
C MET A 6 -33.77 20.01 -75.09
N LEU A 7 -33.15 21.02 -74.39
CA LEU A 7 -31.88 20.91 -73.77
C LEU A 7 -32.08 20.38 -72.32
N PHE A 8 -31.56 19.20 -72.01
CA PHE A 8 -31.52 18.69 -70.62
C PHE A 8 -30.24 19.21 -69.95
N LEU A 9 -30.41 20.08 -68.95
CA LEU A 9 -29.31 20.46 -68.02
C LEU A 9 -29.24 19.42 -66.93
N ILE A 10 -28.13 18.64 -66.89
CA ILE A 10 -27.81 17.77 -65.78
C ILE A 10 -27.03 18.61 -64.76
N VAL A 11 -27.67 18.92 -63.63
CA VAL A 11 -26.98 19.51 -62.46
C VAL A 11 -26.42 18.39 -61.62
N ALA A 12 -25.09 18.19 -61.72
CA ALA A 12 -24.36 17.31 -60.85
C ALA A 12 -24.15 17.96 -59.48
N ALA A 13 -24.96 17.56 -58.50
CA ALA A 13 -24.76 17.97 -57.10
C ALA A 13 -23.59 17.17 -56.48
N SER A 14 -22.42 17.80 -56.38
CA SER A 14 -21.29 17.26 -55.65
C SER A 14 -21.54 17.37 -54.15
N LEU A 15 -22.00 16.29 -53.48
CA LEU A 15 -21.97 16.18 -52.04
C LEU A 15 -20.53 16.08 -51.57
N ALA A 16 -19.96 17.18 -51.14
CA ALA A 16 -18.72 17.17 -50.35
C ALA A 16 -19.03 16.59 -48.95
N LEU A 17 -18.69 15.32 -48.74
CA LEU A 17 -18.63 14.72 -47.42
C LEU A 17 -17.47 15.38 -46.66
N THR A 18 -17.74 16.48 -45.96
CA THR A 18 -16.87 16.99 -44.94
C THR A 18 -16.99 16.04 -43.74
N GLY A 19 -16.18 14.99 -43.75
CA GLY A 19 -15.94 14.17 -42.59
C GLY A 19 -15.23 15.04 -41.53
N GLY A 20 -16.02 15.75 -40.73
CA GLY A 20 -15.52 16.41 -39.55
C GLY A 20 -14.92 15.33 -38.65
N ALA A 21 -13.59 15.31 -38.55
CA ALA A 21 -12.92 14.57 -37.48
C ALA A 21 -13.44 15.14 -36.17
N GLN A 22 -14.44 14.50 -35.58
CA GLN A 22 -14.96 14.84 -34.28
C GLN A 22 -13.79 14.64 -33.32
N ALA A 23 -13.21 15.73 -32.82
CA ALA A 23 -12.14 15.67 -31.83
C ALA A 23 -12.66 14.77 -30.70
N ARG A 24 -12.03 13.59 -30.55
CA ARG A 24 -12.40 12.63 -29.53
C ARG A 24 -12.25 13.36 -28.19
N GLU A 25 -13.36 13.56 -27.49
CA GLU A 25 -13.32 14.23 -26.19
C GLU A 25 -12.28 13.58 -25.31
N LYS A 26 -11.39 14.39 -24.74
CA LYS A 26 -10.27 13.88 -23.96
C LYS A 26 -10.83 13.11 -22.76
N ALA A 27 -10.43 11.83 -22.60
CA ALA A 27 -10.89 11.02 -21.47
C ALA A 27 -10.63 11.75 -20.15
N PRO A 28 -11.53 11.65 -19.16
CA PRO A 28 -11.31 12.26 -17.84
C PRO A 28 -10.00 11.77 -17.20
N HIS A 29 -9.35 12.67 -16.47
CA HIS A 29 -8.13 12.34 -15.74
C HIS A 29 -8.40 11.28 -14.66
N LEU A 30 -7.56 10.27 -14.60
CA LEU A 30 -7.61 9.16 -13.66
C LEU A 30 -6.28 9.04 -12.92
N THR A 31 -6.32 8.73 -11.64
CA THR A 31 -5.14 8.33 -10.87
C THR A 31 -5.33 6.90 -10.35
N ILE A 32 -4.40 6.01 -10.65
CA ILE A 32 -4.38 4.63 -10.16
C ILE A 32 -3.24 4.50 -9.17
N LEU A 33 -3.55 4.21 -7.90
CA LEU A 33 -2.59 3.85 -6.88
C LEU A 33 -2.44 2.33 -6.84
N VAL A 34 -1.32 1.83 -7.32
CA VAL A 34 -1.00 0.40 -7.30
C VAL A 34 -0.12 0.10 -6.10
N SER A 35 -0.49 -0.88 -5.27
CA SER A 35 0.39 -1.42 -4.24
C SER A 35 0.85 -2.83 -4.62
N MET A 36 2.16 -3.04 -4.58
CA MET A 36 2.79 -4.35 -4.66
C MET A 36 3.41 -4.65 -3.29
N ASP A 37 2.64 -5.32 -2.42
CA ASP A 37 3.02 -5.61 -1.04
C ASP A 37 4.41 -6.26 -0.96
N GLY A 38 5.26 -5.76 -0.06
CA GLY A 38 6.60 -6.29 0.16
C GLY A 38 7.61 -6.07 -0.99
N PHE A 39 7.25 -5.29 -2.02
CA PHE A 39 8.16 -5.03 -3.16
C PHE A 39 9.28 -4.07 -2.73
N ARG A 40 10.42 -4.64 -2.34
CA ARG A 40 11.62 -3.90 -1.93
C ARG A 40 12.16 -3.06 -3.09
N ALA A 41 12.66 -1.87 -2.78
CA ALA A 41 13.05 -0.88 -3.79
C ALA A 41 14.10 -1.39 -4.80
N ASP A 42 15.03 -2.25 -4.38
CA ASP A 42 16.08 -2.83 -5.24
C ASP A 42 15.57 -3.93 -6.20
N TYR A 43 14.35 -4.46 -5.98
CA TYR A 43 13.77 -5.45 -6.90
C TYR A 43 13.57 -4.90 -8.32
N LEU A 44 13.33 -3.59 -8.42
CA LEU A 44 13.20 -2.90 -9.72
C LEU A 44 14.46 -3.01 -10.58
N ASP A 45 15.63 -3.11 -9.96
CA ASP A 45 16.92 -3.12 -10.65
C ASP A 45 17.47 -4.57 -10.89
N ARG A 46 16.67 -5.62 -10.60
CA ARG A 46 17.05 -7.03 -10.83
C ARG A 46 16.97 -7.49 -12.28
N GLY A 47 16.44 -6.66 -13.18
CA GLY A 47 16.39 -6.95 -14.63
C GLY A 47 15.23 -7.85 -15.05
N VAL A 48 14.29 -8.19 -14.16
CA VAL A 48 13.16 -9.09 -14.43
C VAL A 48 11.80 -8.38 -14.52
N THR A 49 11.80 -7.06 -14.38
CA THR A 49 10.60 -6.22 -14.36
C THR A 49 10.64 -5.13 -15.45
N PRO A 50 10.65 -5.49 -16.75
CA PRO A 50 10.82 -4.53 -17.85
C PRO A 50 9.69 -3.50 -17.94
N ASN A 51 8.43 -3.85 -17.67
CA ASN A 51 7.30 -2.91 -17.72
C ASN A 51 7.39 -1.86 -16.60
N LEU A 52 7.67 -2.29 -15.37
CA LEU A 52 7.91 -1.39 -14.24
C LEU A 52 9.12 -0.49 -14.50
N LYS A 53 10.19 -1.06 -15.06
CA LYS A 53 11.40 -0.31 -15.41
C LYS A 53 11.12 0.76 -16.46
N ALA A 54 10.33 0.44 -17.49
CA ALA A 54 9.94 1.40 -18.53
C ALA A 54 9.12 2.56 -17.95
N LEU A 55 8.16 2.29 -17.06
CA LEU A 55 7.39 3.33 -16.36
C LEU A 55 8.28 4.20 -15.47
N ALA A 56 9.26 3.60 -14.79
CA ALA A 56 10.20 4.31 -13.94
C ALA A 56 11.15 5.21 -14.74
N ASP A 57 11.60 4.76 -15.90
CA ASP A 57 12.52 5.51 -16.77
C ASP A 57 11.81 6.67 -17.50
N ASP A 58 10.54 6.48 -17.91
CA ASP A 58 9.70 7.52 -18.53
C ASP A 58 8.87 8.31 -17.49
N GLY A 59 9.16 8.15 -16.22
CA GLY A 59 8.49 8.82 -15.12
C GLY A 59 9.45 9.21 -14.02
N ALA A 60 9.02 9.06 -12.78
CA ALA A 60 9.83 9.29 -11.60
C ALA A 60 9.93 8.01 -10.76
N ARG A 61 11.11 7.77 -10.16
CA ARG A 61 11.31 6.65 -9.22
C ARG A 61 12.03 7.09 -7.96
N ALA A 62 11.83 6.33 -6.89
CA ALA A 62 12.54 6.49 -5.64
C ALA A 62 12.61 5.19 -4.84
N SER A 63 13.50 5.18 -3.86
CA SER A 63 13.44 4.28 -2.71
C SER A 63 12.65 4.97 -1.60
N MET A 64 11.50 4.43 -1.22
CA MET A 64 10.58 5.03 -0.25
C MET A 64 10.75 4.38 1.12
N ARG A 65 10.80 5.20 2.18
CA ARG A 65 10.90 4.71 3.56
C ARG A 65 9.51 4.47 4.12
N PRO A 66 9.21 3.26 4.65
CA PRO A 66 7.96 3.01 5.35
C PRO A 66 7.91 3.76 6.68
N SER A 67 6.72 3.93 7.23
CA SER A 67 6.52 4.37 8.61
C SER A 67 6.76 3.21 9.57
N PHE A 68 7.17 3.52 10.81
CA PHE A 68 7.28 2.51 11.86
C PHE A 68 5.90 2.20 12.49
N PRO A 69 5.59 0.93 12.72
CA PRO A 69 6.33 -0.28 12.33
C PRO A 69 6.20 -0.55 10.82
N SER A 70 7.24 -1.15 10.21
CA SER A 70 7.29 -1.46 8.78
C SER A 70 6.41 -2.68 8.46
N LEU A 71 5.11 -2.58 8.76
CA LEU A 71 4.09 -3.62 8.65
C LEU A 71 2.99 -3.22 7.67
N THR A 72 2.32 -4.21 7.10
CA THR A 72 1.35 -4.07 6.01
C THR A 72 0.23 -3.06 6.31
N TYR A 73 -0.58 -3.30 7.34
CA TYR A 73 -1.75 -2.46 7.63
C TYR A 73 -1.38 -1.04 8.03
N PRO A 74 -0.41 -0.81 8.94
CA PRO A 74 0.06 0.53 9.27
C PRO A 74 0.52 1.33 8.06
N ASN A 75 1.25 0.70 7.13
CA ASN A 75 1.82 1.42 6.00
C ASN A 75 0.83 1.64 4.86
N HIS A 76 -0.03 0.67 4.54
CA HIS A 76 -1.11 0.90 3.58
C HIS A 76 -2.05 2.03 4.05
N TYR A 77 -2.37 2.08 5.34
CA TYR A 77 -3.21 3.15 5.86
C TYR A 77 -2.50 4.50 5.92
N THR A 78 -1.18 4.51 6.15
CA THR A 78 -0.34 5.71 6.05
C THR A 78 -0.33 6.29 4.63
N LEU A 79 -0.15 5.45 3.60
CA LEU A 79 -0.14 5.86 2.18
C LEU A 79 -1.42 6.62 1.77
N VAL A 80 -2.57 6.22 2.30
CA VAL A 80 -3.87 6.79 1.91
C VAL A 80 -4.43 7.81 2.91
N THR A 81 -3.77 8.04 4.04
CA THR A 81 -4.21 9.03 5.04
C THR A 81 -3.25 10.19 5.23
N GLY A 82 -1.99 10.02 4.79
CA GLY A 82 -0.94 11.02 5.03
C GLY A 82 -0.60 11.21 6.49
N LYS A 83 -1.00 10.28 7.36
CA LYS A 83 -0.71 10.29 8.79
C LYS A 83 0.05 9.02 9.17
N ARG A 84 1.06 9.17 10.02
CA ARG A 84 1.82 8.03 10.54
C ARG A 84 0.94 7.16 11.46
N PRO A 85 1.29 5.88 11.70
CA PRO A 85 0.49 4.94 12.49
C PRO A 85 0.02 5.48 13.85
N ASP A 86 0.86 6.22 14.54
CA ASP A 86 0.52 6.85 15.83
C ASP A 86 -0.61 7.88 15.72
N ARG A 87 -0.85 8.43 14.53
CA ARG A 87 -1.88 9.45 14.27
C ARG A 87 -3.06 8.93 13.45
N ASN A 88 -2.88 7.85 12.68
CA ASN A 88 -3.97 7.24 11.93
C ASN A 88 -4.68 6.12 12.72
N GLY A 89 -4.08 5.64 13.82
CA GLY A 89 -4.65 4.66 14.72
C GLY A 89 -4.48 3.21 14.31
N VAL A 90 -3.92 2.92 13.13
CA VAL A 90 -3.55 1.56 12.71
C VAL A 90 -2.09 1.33 13.11
N VAL A 91 -1.91 0.95 14.37
CA VAL A 91 -0.58 0.91 15.02
C VAL A 91 0.16 -0.41 14.81
N GLY A 92 -0.49 -1.43 14.25
CA GLY A 92 0.08 -2.75 14.00
C GLY A 92 -0.86 -3.59 13.16
N ASN A 93 -0.38 -4.75 12.69
CA ASN A 93 -1.21 -5.76 12.05
C ASN A 93 -2.13 -6.46 13.07
N GLU A 94 -1.72 -6.43 14.33
CA GLU A 94 -2.52 -6.81 15.49
C GLU A 94 -2.53 -5.64 16.48
N MET A 95 -3.68 -5.30 17.01
CA MET A 95 -3.82 -4.19 17.97
C MET A 95 -5.08 -4.34 18.82
N GLU A 96 -5.11 -3.65 19.94
CA GLU A 96 -6.23 -3.63 20.88
C GLU A 96 -6.61 -2.19 21.23
N ASP A 97 -7.89 -1.99 21.51
CA ASP A 97 -8.40 -0.70 22.00
C ASP A 97 -9.52 -0.95 23.01
N ALA A 98 -9.26 -0.60 24.27
CA ALA A 98 -10.23 -0.75 25.34
C ALA A 98 -11.55 0.01 25.06
N ALA A 99 -11.50 1.11 24.31
CA ALA A 99 -12.68 1.88 23.92
C ALA A 99 -13.59 1.15 22.90
N ILE A 100 -13.06 0.11 22.23
CA ILE A 100 -13.80 -0.70 21.25
C ILE A 100 -14.38 -1.98 21.89
N GLY A 101 -14.26 -2.13 23.20
CA GLY A 101 -14.88 -3.23 23.95
C GLY A 101 -14.04 -4.50 24.02
N GLY A 102 -12.71 -4.40 23.98
CA GLY A 102 -11.79 -5.51 24.25
C GLY A 102 -11.59 -6.50 23.10
N ALA A 103 -12.14 -6.21 21.92
CA ALA A 103 -11.83 -7.01 20.72
C ALA A 103 -10.39 -6.73 20.28
N LYS A 104 -9.69 -7.78 19.85
CA LYS A 104 -8.39 -7.67 19.19
C LYS A 104 -8.60 -7.52 17.68
N PHE A 105 -8.01 -6.49 17.09
CA PHE A 105 -7.90 -6.35 15.64
C PHE A 105 -6.85 -7.32 15.13
N THR A 106 -7.17 -8.00 14.04
CA THR A 106 -6.25 -8.87 13.29
C THR A 106 -6.46 -8.63 11.80
N MET A 107 -5.49 -8.98 10.97
CA MET A 107 -5.58 -8.85 9.51
C MET A 107 -6.63 -9.78 8.86
N THR A 108 -7.18 -10.70 9.62
CA THR A 108 -8.24 -11.61 9.19
C THR A 108 -9.37 -11.60 10.22
N GLY A 109 -10.60 -11.74 9.75
CA GLY A 109 -11.75 -11.85 10.64
C GLY A 109 -12.65 -10.60 10.67
N PRO A 110 -13.71 -10.63 11.50
CA PRO A 110 -14.78 -9.62 11.45
C PRO A 110 -14.38 -8.24 11.95
N THR A 111 -13.29 -8.12 12.72
CA THR A 111 -12.83 -6.82 13.24
C THR A 111 -12.31 -5.89 12.16
N MET A 112 -11.87 -6.43 11.01
CA MET A 112 -11.39 -5.64 9.87
C MET A 112 -12.44 -4.68 9.30
N THR A 113 -13.72 -5.04 9.38
CA THR A 113 -14.83 -4.25 8.84
C THR A 113 -15.53 -3.39 9.89
N ASP A 114 -15.05 -3.36 11.12
CA ASP A 114 -15.55 -2.47 12.16
C ASP A 114 -14.97 -1.05 11.99
N PRO A 115 -15.79 -0.03 11.68
CA PRO A 115 -15.33 1.32 11.37
C PRO A 115 -14.59 1.99 12.53
N ARG A 116 -14.80 1.55 13.77
CA ARG A 116 -14.13 2.12 14.95
C ARG A 116 -12.61 1.95 14.90
N TRP A 117 -12.10 0.91 14.22
CA TRP A 117 -10.66 0.72 14.06
C TRP A 117 -10.02 1.73 13.11
N TRP A 118 -10.78 2.24 12.14
CA TRP A 118 -10.34 3.14 11.06
C TRP A 118 -10.63 4.62 11.35
N SER A 119 -11.33 4.93 12.44
CA SER A 119 -11.92 6.24 12.74
C SER A 119 -10.94 7.37 13.07
N GLN A 120 -9.62 7.08 13.29
CA GLN A 120 -8.66 8.11 13.68
C GLN A 120 -8.07 8.87 12.48
N ALA A 121 -8.34 8.43 11.25
CA ALA A 121 -7.95 9.14 10.03
C ALA A 121 -8.93 8.87 8.90
N LYS A 122 -9.00 9.81 7.98
CA LYS A 122 -9.84 9.72 6.78
C LYS A 122 -8.98 9.25 5.60
N PRO A 123 -9.25 8.10 4.99
CA PRO A 123 -8.50 7.63 3.83
C PRO A 123 -8.86 8.44 2.58
N PHE A 124 -7.98 8.38 1.58
CA PHE A 124 -8.04 9.21 0.39
C PHE A 124 -9.35 9.08 -0.38
N TRP A 125 -9.87 7.87 -0.55
CA TRP A 125 -11.15 7.63 -1.24
C TRP A 125 -12.32 8.32 -0.55
N VAL A 126 -12.34 8.38 0.78
CA VAL A 126 -13.40 9.11 1.52
C VAL A 126 -13.31 10.60 1.23
N SER A 127 -12.10 11.17 1.28
CA SER A 127 -11.88 12.58 0.94
C SER A 127 -12.27 12.90 -0.51
N ALA A 128 -11.98 11.98 -1.45
CA ALA A 128 -12.36 12.11 -2.85
C ALA A 128 -13.89 12.09 -3.04
N GLU A 129 -14.56 11.07 -2.49
CA GLU A 129 -16.03 10.92 -2.59
C GLU A 129 -16.77 12.11 -1.97
N GLN A 130 -16.35 12.58 -0.80
CA GLN A 130 -16.95 13.76 -0.14
C GLN A 130 -16.77 15.04 -0.96
N GLN A 131 -15.82 15.08 -1.88
CA GLN A 131 -15.58 16.20 -2.79
C GLN A 131 -16.14 15.93 -4.21
N GLY A 132 -17.03 14.94 -4.37
CA GLY A 132 -17.69 14.62 -5.62
C GLY A 132 -16.82 13.91 -6.66
N LYS A 133 -15.65 13.42 -6.27
CA LYS A 133 -14.75 12.64 -7.13
C LYS A 133 -14.94 11.15 -6.87
N LYS A 134 -15.40 10.43 -7.88
CA LYS A 134 -15.68 9.00 -7.76
C LYS A 134 -14.40 8.19 -7.61
N SER A 135 -14.45 7.21 -6.72
CA SER A 135 -13.34 6.32 -6.42
C SER A 135 -13.71 4.85 -6.53
N ALA A 136 -12.70 4.02 -6.76
CA ALA A 136 -12.82 2.56 -6.70
C ALA A 136 -11.71 1.97 -5.84
N ALA A 137 -11.93 0.78 -5.27
CA ALA A 137 -10.91 0.06 -4.52
C ALA A 137 -10.88 -1.42 -4.94
N MET A 138 -9.89 -1.77 -5.74
CA MET A 138 -9.54 -3.15 -6.04
C MET A 138 -8.58 -3.63 -4.97
N PHE A 139 -9.17 -3.87 -3.82
CA PHE A 139 -8.59 -4.14 -2.53
C PHE A 139 -7.77 -2.96 -1.96
N TRP A 140 -7.79 -2.81 -0.70
CA TRP A 140 -6.94 -1.97 0.13
C TRP A 140 -7.38 -2.11 1.60
N PRO A 141 -6.46 -2.18 2.58
CA PRO A 141 -6.83 -2.19 4.00
C PRO A 141 -7.76 -1.03 4.37
N GLY A 142 -8.93 -1.36 4.89
CA GLY A 142 -9.98 -0.39 5.27
C GLY A 142 -10.98 -0.02 4.18
N SER A 143 -10.78 -0.39 2.91
CA SER A 143 -11.71 -0.01 1.82
C SER A 143 -13.06 -0.75 1.87
N GLU A 144 -13.12 -1.88 2.55
CA GLU A 144 -14.36 -2.65 2.79
C GLU A 144 -15.27 -2.02 3.85
N THR A 145 -14.74 -1.04 4.59
CA THR A 145 -15.41 -0.45 5.74
C THR A 145 -15.98 0.92 5.38
N GLU A 146 -17.17 1.21 5.89
CA GLU A 146 -17.73 2.54 5.83
C GLU A 146 -17.04 3.44 6.84
N ILE A 147 -16.14 4.29 6.36
CA ILE A 147 -15.37 5.20 7.19
C ILE A 147 -15.93 6.60 7.03
N ASP A 148 -16.26 7.26 8.13
CA ASP A 148 -16.89 8.59 8.13
C ASP A 148 -18.17 8.63 7.27
N GLY A 149 -18.95 7.54 7.29
CA GLY A 149 -20.19 7.37 6.53
C GLY A 149 -20.01 7.16 5.03
N VAL A 150 -18.78 6.89 4.55
CA VAL A 150 -18.46 6.82 3.12
C VAL A 150 -17.64 5.58 2.78
N ARG A 151 -17.96 4.97 1.63
CA ARG A 151 -17.15 3.94 0.96
C ARG A 151 -16.75 4.42 -0.43
N PRO A 152 -15.76 3.78 -1.07
CA PRO A 152 -15.55 3.96 -2.51
C PRO A 152 -16.84 3.65 -3.29
N THR A 153 -17.09 4.36 -4.40
CA THR A 153 -18.24 4.08 -5.29
C THR A 153 -18.24 2.63 -5.75
N HIS A 154 -17.06 2.09 -6.07
CA HIS A 154 -16.88 0.67 -6.38
C HIS A 154 -15.83 0.06 -5.45
N TRP A 155 -16.12 -1.11 -4.93
CA TRP A 155 -15.18 -1.85 -4.08
C TRP A 155 -15.54 -3.34 -4.08
N LEU A 156 -14.56 -4.16 -3.76
CA LEU A 156 -14.76 -5.59 -3.53
C LEU A 156 -14.21 -5.98 -2.16
N LYS A 157 -14.85 -6.96 -1.53
CA LYS A 157 -14.29 -7.63 -0.36
C LYS A 157 -13.03 -8.37 -0.78
N TYR A 158 -11.97 -8.29 0.05
CA TYR A 158 -10.70 -8.95 -0.23
C TYR A 158 -10.86 -10.46 -0.45
N GLN A 159 -10.30 -10.95 -1.53
CA GLN A 159 -10.25 -12.35 -1.91
C GLN A 159 -8.81 -12.68 -2.27
N HIS A 160 -8.11 -13.37 -1.37
CA HIS A 160 -6.70 -13.73 -1.56
C HIS A 160 -6.48 -14.51 -2.87
N ASP A 161 -7.35 -15.50 -3.14
CA ASP A 161 -7.21 -16.39 -4.29
C ASP A 161 -7.72 -15.80 -5.62
N LEU A 162 -8.18 -14.54 -5.64
CA LEU A 162 -8.57 -13.90 -6.89
C LEU A 162 -7.34 -13.67 -7.76
N PRO A 163 -7.27 -14.26 -8.98
CA PRO A 163 -6.12 -14.13 -9.86
C PRO A 163 -5.76 -12.66 -10.13
N TYR A 164 -4.47 -12.35 -10.25
CA TYR A 164 -4.01 -10.98 -10.45
C TYR A 164 -4.52 -10.35 -11.74
N ASP A 165 -4.64 -11.14 -12.82
CA ASP A 165 -5.28 -10.69 -14.06
C ASP A 165 -6.73 -10.27 -13.84
N ALA A 166 -7.48 -11.01 -13.04
CA ALA A 166 -8.87 -10.67 -12.74
C ALA A 166 -8.97 -9.36 -11.91
N ARG A 167 -7.96 -9.06 -11.08
CA ARG A 167 -7.89 -7.78 -10.37
C ARG A 167 -7.72 -6.61 -11.36
N VAL A 168 -6.87 -6.78 -12.38
CA VAL A 168 -6.69 -5.79 -13.46
C VAL A 168 -7.96 -5.67 -14.32
N ASP A 169 -8.57 -6.81 -14.67
CA ASP A 169 -9.81 -6.83 -15.46
C ASP A 169 -10.97 -6.14 -14.74
N GLN A 170 -11.02 -6.26 -13.42
CA GLN A 170 -12.02 -5.55 -12.62
C GLN A 170 -11.86 -4.03 -12.70
N ILE A 171 -10.61 -3.51 -12.73
CA ILE A 171 -10.37 -2.07 -12.98
C ILE A 171 -10.97 -1.69 -14.33
N PHE A 172 -10.72 -2.47 -15.37
CA PHE A 172 -11.28 -2.19 -16.69
C PHE A 172 -12.80 -2.24 -16.72
N ALA A 173 -13.41 -3.22 -16.04
CA ALA A 173 -14.86 -3.31 -15.94
C ALA A 173 -15.47 -2.04 -15.30
N TRP A 174 -14.84 -1.50 -14.26
CA TRP A 174 -15.28 -0.24 -13.66
C TRP A 174 -15.04 0.99 -14.56
N LEU A 175 -13.94 1.00 -15.32
CA LEU A 175 -13.66 2.09 -16.26
C LEU A 175 -14.57 2.10 -17.48
N ASP A 176 -15.04 0.92 -17.89
CA ASP A 176 -15.93 0.75 -19.05
C ASP A 176 -17.41 0.86 -18.66
N SER A 177 -17.73 0.90 -17.37
CA SER A 177 -19.13 1.10 -16.91
C SER A 177 -19.64 2.47 -17.32
N ALA A 178 -20.84 2.47 -17.87
CA ALA A 178 -21.57 3.70 -18.20
C ALA A 178 -22.33 4.29 -16.98
N ASP A 179 -22.27 3.61 -15.83
CA ASP A 179 -23.04 3.97 -14.65
C ASP A 179 -22.35 5.09 -13.87
N GLY A 180 -22.88 6.29 -13.97
CA GLY A 180 -22.48 7.45 -13.18
C GLY A 180 -21.25 8.22 -13.70
N PRO A 181 -20.74 9.17 -12.91
CA PRO A 181 -19.55 9.95 -13.27
C PRO A 181 -18.30 9.09 -13.37
N PRO A 182 -17.34 9.47 -14.23
CA PRO A 182 -16.11 8.72 -14.39
C PRO A 182 -15.28 8.67 -13.10
N LEU A 183 -14.55 7.58 -12.91
CA LEU A 183 -13.62 7.43 -11.80
C LEU A 183 -12.48 8.46 -11.90
N ALA A 184 -12.18 9.10 -10.78
CA ALA A 184 -11.05 10.01 -10.62
C ALA A 184 -9.86 9.33 -9.91
N PHE A 185 -10.15 8.31 -9.09
CA PHE A 185 -9.15 7.60 -8.30
C PHE A 185 -9.52 6.12 -8.18
N THR A 186 -8.54 5.25 -8.25
CA THR A 186 -8.71 3.83 -7.92
C THR A 186 -7.46 3.25 -7.26
N THR A 187 -7.64 2.25 -6.41
CA THR A 187 -6.54 1.43 -5.89
C THR A 187 -6.50 0.09 -6.60
N LEU A 188 -5.30 -0.51 -6.67
CA LEU A 188 -5.06 -1.87 -7.16
C LEU A 188 -3.98 -2.52 -6.29
N TYR A 189 -4.26 -3.67 -5.70
CA TYR A 189 -3.39 -4.34 -4.74
C TYR A 189 -2.97 -5.73 -5.20
N PHE A 190 -1.68 -6.02 -5.00
CA PHE A 190 -1.05 -7.31 -5.24
C PHE A 190 -0.21 -7.73 -4.04
N ASP A 191 -0.23 -9.01 -3.68
CA ASP A 191 0.43 -9.57 -2.50
C ASP A 191 1.56 -10.58 -2.83
N ALA A 192 1.85 -10.85 -4.11
CA ALA A 192 2.78 -11.91 -4.51
C ALA A 192 4.20 -11.73 -3.95
N ALA A 193 4.76 -10.52 -3.97
CA ALA A 193 6.13 -10.31 -3.53
C ALA A 193 6.27 -10.48 -2.01
N ASP A 194 5.28 -10.07 -1.22
CA ASP A 194 5.24 -10.32 0.22
C ASP A 194 5.08 -11.81 0.52
N THR A 195 4.12 -12.46 -0.14
CA THR A 195 3.83 -13.88 0.06
C THR A 195 5.06 -14.76 -0.22
N GLU A 196 5.69 -14.61 -1.39
CA GLU A 196 6.85 -15.41 -1.76
C GLU A 196 8.11 -14.99 -0.98
N GLY A 197 8.21 -13.68 -0.69
CA GLY A 197 9.27 -13.14 0.17
C GLY A 197 9.25 -13.76 1.57
N HIS A 198 8.10 -13.90 2.17
CA HIS A 198 7.95 -14.59 3.45
C HIS A 198 8.29 -16.08 3.37
N HIS A 199 7.80 -16.78 2.34
CA HIS A 199 7.96 -18.24 2.22
C HIS A 199 9.40 -18.65 1.94
N TYR A 200 10.07 -17.95 1.03
CA TYR A 200 11.32 -18.40 0.43
C TYR A 200 12.47 -17.41 0.63
N GLY A 201 12.16 -16.22 1.14
CA GLY A 201 13.15 -15.16 1.33
C GLY A 201 13.28 -14.22 0.14
N PRO A 202 13.91 -13.05 0.38
CA PRO A 202 13.95 -11.95 -0.60
C PRO A 202 14.84 -12.21 -1.82
N ASP A 203 15.66 -13.27 -1.82
CA ASP A 203 16.60 -13.55 -2.88
C ASP A 203 16.33 -14.91 -3.57
N SER A 204 15.16 -15.49 -3.32
CA SER A 204 14.75 -16.80 -3.85
C SER A 204 14.32 -16.75 -5.32
N PRO A 205 14.42 -17.88 -6.04
CA PRO A 205 13.84 -18.01 -7.39
C PRO A 205 12.33 -17.82 -7.43
N GLU A 206 11.61 -18.24 -6.37
CA GLU A 206 10.16 -18.11 -6.24
C GLU A 206 9.75 -16.65 -6.15
N LEU A 207 10.47 -15.85 -5.33
CA LEU A 207 10.26 -14.39 -5.33
C LEU A 207 10.52 -13.80 -6.71
N GLN A 208 11.60 -14.20 -7.38
CA GLN A 208 11.91 -13.69 -8.71
C GLN A 208 10.78 -14.00 -9.69
N ALA A 209 10.17 -15.20 -9.64
CA ALA A 209 9.01 -15.55 -10.43
C ALA A 209 7.78 -14.66 -10.11
N ALA A 210 7.56 -14.36 -8.83
CA ALA A 210 6.51 -13.44 -8.40
C ALA A 210 6.72 -12.01 -8.96
N LEU A 211 7.96 -11.53 -9.00
CA LEU A 211 8.27 -10.22 -9.60
C LEU A 211 7.96 -10.17 -11.10
N VAL A 212 8.26 -11.25 -11.84
CA VAL A 212 7.91 -11.40 -13.27
C VAL A 212 6.40 -11.37 -13.46
N GLU A 213 5.65 -12.07 -12.61
CA GLU A 213 4.18 -12.10 -12.68
C GLU A 213 3.57 -10.73 -12.39
N LEU A 214 4.06 -10.03 -11.36
CA LEU A 214 3.62 -8.66 -11.05
C LEU A 214 3.91 -7.70 -12.21
N ASP A 215 5.10 -7.77 -12.79
CA ASP A 215 5.47 -6.96 -13.95
C ASP A 215 4.57 -7.21 -15.16
N ARG A 216 4.23 -8.48 -15.41
CA ARG A 216 3.29 -8.88 -16.45
C ARG A 216 1.91 -8.24 -16.23
N CYS A 217 1.42 -8.24 -14.98
CA CYS A 217 0.14 -7.60 -14.63
C CYS A 217 0.18 -6.09 -14.84
N ILE A 218 1.30 -5.43 -14.54
CA ILE A 218 1.48 -4.00 -14.82
C ILE A 218 1.50 -3.75 -16.34
N GLY A 219 2.18 -4.60 -17.11
CA GLY A 219 2.12 -4.55 -18.58
C GLY A 219 0.69 -4.68 -19.11
N ARG A 220 -0.10 -5.64 -18.59
CA ARG A 220 -1.53 -5.79 -18.92
C ARG A 220 -2.33 -4.53 -18.60
N LEU A 221 -2.10 -3.91 -17.43
CA LEU A 221 -2.77 -2.65 -17.04
C LEU A 221 -2.45 -1.54 -18.05
N VAL A 222 -1.18 -1.35 -18.38
CA VAL A 222 -0.73 -0.32 -19.32
C VAL A 222 -1.35 -0.53 -20.72
N GLU A 223 -1.27 -1.74 -21.26
CA GLU A 223 -1.83 -2.05 -22.59
C GLU A 223 -3.37 -1.93 -22.60
N GLY A 224 -4.03 -2.34 -21.55
CA GLY A 224 -5.48 -2.18 -21.41
C GLY A 224 -5.93 -0.72 -21.34
N LEU A 225 -5.15 0.16 -20.69
CA LEU A 225 -5.39 1.61 -20.67
C LEU A 225 -5.13 2.23 -22.05
N LYS A 226 -4.07 1.81 -22.77
CA LYS A 226 -3.78 2.26 -24.14
C LYS A 226 -4.91 1.87 -25.10
N ALA A 227 -5.38 0.62 -25.07
CA ALA A 227 -6.47 0.14 -25.89
C ALA A 227 -7.77 0.93 -25.70
N ARG A 228 -7.98 1.51 -24.49
CA ARG A 228 -9.11 2.37 -24.14
C ARG A 228 -8.87 3.86 -24.42
N GLY A 229 -7.68 4.23 -24.92
CA GLY A 229 -7.29 5.63 -25.13
C GLY A 229 -7.23 6.44 -23.81
N ARG A 230 -6.96 5.77 -22.69
CA ARG A 230 -6.92 6.38 -21.35
C ARG A 230 -5.50 6.58 -20.81
N PHE A 231 -4.51 5.88 -21.36
CA PHE A 231 -3.14 5.88 -20.83
C PHE A 231 -2.56 7.29 -20.69
N GLU A 232 -2.71 8.12 -21.73
CA GLU A 232 -2.18 9.50 -21.74
C GLU A 232 -2.89 10.46 -20.77
N ASN A 233 -4.01 10.04 -20.19
CA ASN A 233 -4.75 10.80 -19.18
C ASN A 233 -4.80 10.09 -17.82
N THR A 234 -3.94 9.12 -17.62
CA THR A 234 -3.86 8.34 -16.37
C THR A 234 -2.52 8.56 -15.70
N ASP A 235 -2.55 8.96 -14.44
CA ASP A 235 -1.40 8.91 -13.56
C ASP A 235 -1.35 7.54 -12.86
N LEU A 236 -0.24 6.82 -13.04
CA LEU A 236 0.08 5.60 -12.32
C LEU A 236 1.03 5.94 -11.18
N VAL A 237 0.62 5.70 -9.94
CA VAL A 237 1.48 5.78 -8.75
C VAL A 237 1.62 4.37 -8.20
N ILE A 238 2.80 3.78 -8.37
CA ILE A 238 3.09 2.40 -7.97
C ILE A 238 3.97 2.46 -6.73
N VAL A 239 3.54 1.79 -5.67
CA VAL A 239 4.19 1.78 -4.36
C VAL A 239 4.27 0.36 -3.81
N ALA A 240 5.06 0.19 -2.76
CA ALA A 240 4.89 -0.87 -1.79
C ALA A 240 4.74 -0.25 -0.39
N ASP A 241 4.30 -1.01 0.54
CA ASP A 241 4.13 -0.60 1.93
C ASP A 241 5.41 -0.76 2.75
N HIS A 242 6.23 -1.76 2.41
CA HIS A 242 7.54 -2.06 2.99
C HIS A 242 8.40 -2.88 2.02
N GLY A 243 9.62 -3.19 2.44
CA GLY A 243 10.50 -4.17 1.81
C GLY A 243 10.47 -5.53 2.52
N MET A 244 11.53 -6.32 2.36
CA MET A 244 11.67 -7.67 2.90
C MET A 244 13.13 -7.95 3.25
N ALA A 245 13.38 -8.52 4.41
CA ALA A 245 14.71 -8.94 4.85
C ALA A 245 14.78 -10.48 4.97
N PRO A 246 15.95 -11.11 4.77
CA PRO A 246 16.13 -12.53 5.05
C PRO A 246 15.82 -12.84 6.52
N LEU A 247 15.17 -13.96 6.77
CA LEU A 247 14.87 -14.45 8.11
C LEU A 247 15.29 -15.92 8.26
N PRO A 248 16.54 -16.20 8.70
CA PRO A 248 16.98 -17.56 8.97
C PRO A 248 16.13 -18.24 10.04
N ALA A 249 15.86 -19.53 9.88
CA ALA A 249 15.07 -20.32 10.83
C ALA A 249 15.64 -20.30 12.25
N ALA A 250 16.96 -20.23 12.37
CA ALA A 250 17.66 -20.19 13.66
C ALA A 250 17.49 -18.87 14.41
N ASN A 251 17.16 -17.78 13.70
CA ASN A 251 17.13 -16.42 14.28
C ASN A 251 15.79 -16.15 14.97
N ARG A 252 15.56 -16.82 16.09
CA ARG A 252 14.33 -16.68 16.91
C ARG A 252 14.69 -16.33 18.34
N VAL A 253 14.10 -15.24 18.84
CA VAL A 253 14.11 -14.90 20.25
C VAL A 253 12.84 -15.46 20.88
N VAL A 254 12.99 -16.42 21.78
CA VAL A 254 11.86 -17.05 22.47
C VAL A 254 11.55 -16.23 23.71
N LEU A 255 10.35 -15.64 23.78
CA LEU A 255 9.95 -14.78 24.91
C LEU A 255 9.94 -15.53 26.25
N ASP A 256 9.62 -16.83 26.21
CA ASP A 256 9.58 -17.70 27.40
C ASP A 256 10.96 -17.86 28.04
N ASP A 257 12.06 -17.70 27.28
CA ASP A 257 13.43 -17.72 27.81
C ASP A 257 13.79 -16.42 28.56
N LEU A 258 13.02 -15.33 28.33
CA LEU A 258 13.27 -14.01 28.91
C LEU A 258 12.38 -13.74 30.14
N ILE A 259 11.14 -14.23 30.10
CA ILE A 259 10.16 -14.04 31.15
C ILE A 259 9.11 -15.16 31.11
N ASP A 260 8.51 -15.46 32.24
CA ASP A 260 7.27 -16.23 32.26
C ASP A 260 6.18 -15.45 31.52
N VAL A 261 5.76 -15.93 30.35
CA VAL A 261 4.82 -15.23 29.44
C VAL A 261 3.45 -14.95 30.08
N SER A 262 3.09 -15.68 31.15
CA SER A 262 1.87 -15.38 31.93
C SER A 262 1.92 -14.03 32.64
N LYS A 263 3.09 -13.42 32.78
CA LYS A 263 3.30 -12.11 33.39
C LYS A 263 3.10 -10.95 32.43
N ILE A 264 2.87 -11.23 31.15
CA ILE A 264 2.63 -10.23 30.13
C ILE A 264 1.33 -10.49 29.38
N HIS A 265 0.65 -9.41 28.99
CA HIS A 265 -0.42 -9.45 28.03
C HIS A 265 0.17 -9.15 26.64
N LEU A 266 0.44 -10.20 25.88
CA LEU A 266 1.09 -10.13 24.56
C LEU A 266 0.07 -9.73 23.49
N VAL A 267 0.29 -8.60 22.83
CA VAL A 267 -0.57 -8.11 21.73
C VAL A 267 -0.03 -8.56 20.38
N ALA A 268 1.26 -8.37 20.14
CA ALA A 268 1.92 -8.79 18.89
C ALA A 268 3.32 -9.34 19.17
N LYS A 269 3.78 -10.25 18.30
CA LYS A 269 5.13 -10.80 18.28
C LYS A 269 5.70 -10.72 16.87
N GLY A 270 7.00 -10.89 16.74
CA GLY A 270 7.65 -10.84 15.43
C GLY A 270 8.82 -9.88 15.36
N ALA A 271 9.00 -9.19 14.24
CA ALA A 271 10.00 -8.13 14.10
C ALA A 271 9.72 -6.97 15.09
N VAL A 272 8.46 -6.66 15.30
CA VAL A 272 8.01 -5.78 16.39
C VAL A 272 7.17 -6.59 17.36
N THR A 273 7.58 -6.60 18.60
CA THR A 273 6.87 -7.23 19.71
C THR A 273 6.28 -6.17 20.62
N SER A 274 5.01 -6.32 20.95
CA SER A 274 4.33 -5.35 21.81
C SER A 274 3.45 -6.04 22.84
N PHE A 275 3.54 -5.58 24.09
CA PHE A 275 2.83 -6.17 25.22
C PHE A 275 2.66 -5.17 26.37
N SER A 276 1.85 -5.55 27.35
CA SER A 276 1.72 -4.83 28.62
C SER A 276 1.97 -5.77 29.78
N PRO A 277 2.55 -5.28 30.90
CA PRO A 277 2.65 -6.09 32.12
C PRO A 277 1.26 -6.47 32.64
N MET A 278 1.10 -7.71 33.10
CA MET A 278 -0.06 -8.09 33.91
C MET A 278 -0.08 -7.33 35.24
N PRO A 279 -1.23 -7.17 35.89
CA PRO A 279 -1.32 -6.49 37.18
C PRO A 279 -0.27 -7.02 38.16
N GLY A 280 0.50 -6.11 38.79
CA GLY A 280 1.57 -6.44 39.71
C GLY A 280 2.90 -6.89 39.09
N GLN A 281 3.00 -7.07 37.76
CA GLN A 281 4.19 -7.61 37.11
C GLN A 281 5.13 -6.55 36.48
N ALA A 282 4.85 -5.25 36.68
CA ALA A 282 5.62 -4.18 36.05
C ALA A 282 7.13 -4.24 36.35
N LYS A 283 7.54 -4.56 37.60
CA LYS A 283 8.96 -4.68 37.98
C LYS A 283 9.65 -5.85 37.27
N ALA A 284 8.97 -6.99 37.13
CA ALA A 284 9.53 -8.16 36.46
C ALA A 284 9.74 -7.87 34.97
N VAL A 285 8.77 -7.23 34.32
CA VAL A 285 8.85 -6.81 32.90
C VAL A 285 9.96 -5.78 32.69
N GLU A 286 10.06 -4.78 33.57
CA GLU A 286 11.13 -3.78 33.49
C GLU A 286 12.52 -4.44 33.62
N ALA A 287 12.68 -5.37 34.54
CA ALA A 287 13.93 -6.09 34.75
C ALA A 287 14.31 -6.92 33.51
N ALA A 288 13.36 -7.64 32.93
CA ALA A 288 13.62 -8.52 31.77
C ALA A 288 13.89 -7.74 30.46
N PHE A 289 13.13 -6.70 30.16
CA PHE A 289 13.11 -6.08 28.83
C PHE A 289 13.75 -4.69 28.77
N LEU A 290 13.75 -3.93 29.85
CA LEU A 290 14.26 -2.55 29.84
C LEU A 290 15.66 -2.44 30.48
N LYS A 291 15.93 -3.24 31.50
CA LYS A 291 17.23 -3.28 32.21
C LYS A 291 18.08 -4.49 31.79
N GLY A 292 17.41 -5.60 31.45
CA GLY A 292 18.06 -6.88 31.14
C GLY A 292 18.68 -6.98 29.76
N ALA A 293 18.46 -5.98 28.87
CA ALA A 293 18.98 -5.98 27.50
C ALA A 293 18.78 -7.33 26.76
N PRO A 294 17.56 -7.68 26.40
CA PRO A 294 17.27 -8.95 25.74
C PRO A 294 18.08 -9.09 24.43
N PRO A 295 18.52 -10.30 24.08
CA PRO A 295 19.35 -10.50 22.90
C PRO A 295 18.60 -10.15 21.62
N HIS A 296 19.28 -9.57 20.66
CA HIS A 296 18.81 -9.29 19.29
C HIS A 296 17.52 -8.43 19.25
N MET A 297 17.26 -7.64 20.26
CA MET A 297 16.16 -6.67 20.25
C MET A 297 16.43 -5.49 21.19
N THR A 298 15.82 -4.37 20.88
CA THR A 298 15.78 -3.20 21.77
C THR A 298 14.35 -2.92 22.18
N CYS A 299 14.13 -2.73 23.47
CA CYS A 299 12.80 -2.49 24.03
C CYS A 299 12.68 -1.11 24.65
N TRP A 300 11.50 -0.53 24.57
CA TRP A 300 11.19 0.78 25.14
C TRP A 300 9.84 0.76 25.84
N GLN A 301 9.72 1.57 26.84
CA GLN A 301 8.40 1.96 27.34
C GLN A 301 7.70 2.84 26.32
N LYS A 302 6.38 2.72 26.25
CA LYS A 302 5.53 3.65 25.51
C LYS A 302 5.87 5.10 25.92
N GLY A 303 6.06 5.96 24.95
CA GLY A 303 6.49 7.36 25.16
C GLY A 303 8.01 7.56 25.25
N GLN A 304 8.81 6.49 25.37
CA GLN A 304 10.28 6.54 25.34
C GLN A 304 10.87 5.95 24.04
N ILE A 305 10.02 5.54 23.10
CA ILE A 305 10.43 5.08 21.77
C ILE A 305 11.16 6.23 21.06
N PRO A 306 12.30 5.97 20.39
CA PRO A 306 13.08 7.01 19.73
C PRO A 306 12.23 7.90 18.82
N ALA A 307 12.41 9.22 18.93
CA ALA A 307 11.59 10.21 18.23
C ALA A 307 11.58 10.02 16.70
N ARG A 308 12.66 9.47 16.12
CA ARG A 308 12.77 9.18 14.69
C ARG A 308 11.70 8.21 14.16
N PHE A 309 11.11 7.38 15.03
CA PHE A 309 10.04 6.44 14.67
C PHE A 309 8.65 7.10 14.65
N HIS A 310 8.48 8.28 15.23
CA HIS A 310 7.19 8.97 15.32
C HIS A 310 6.06 8.07 15.87
N TYR A 311 6.36 7.29 16.90
CA TYR A 311 5.50 6.22 17.40
C TYR A 311 5.51 6.16 18.93
N GLY A 312 4.41 5.66 19.53
CA GLY A 312 4.32 5.41 20.96
C GLY A 312 3.42 6.39 21.74
N ARG A 313 2.64 7.24 21.06
CA ARG A 313 1.66 8.15 21.71
C ARG A 313 0.22 7.66 21.60
N ASN A 314 -0.09 6.86 20.58
CA ASN A 314 -1.45 6.35 20.38
C ASN A 314 -1.87 5.42 21.52
N LYS A 315 -3.16 5.48 21.92
CA LYS A 315 -3.70 4.66 23.01
C LYS A 315 -3.58 3.15 22.74
N ARG A 316 -3.64 2.76 21.47
CA ARG A 316 -3.56 1.37 21.00
C ARG A 316 -2.16 0.77 21.09
N VAL A 317 -1.12 1.61 21.25
CA VAL A 317 0.25 1.11 21.44
C VAL A 317 0.38 0.57 22.87
N PRO A 318 0.80 -0.70 23.06
CA PRO A 318 0.99 -1.29 24.38
C PRO A 318 2.09 -0.61 25.22
N ALA A 319 2.17 -0.97 26.48
CA ALA A 319 3.09 -0.33 27.45
C ALA A 319 4.57 -0.53 27.07
N ILE A 320 4.92 -1.66 26.47
CA ILE A 320 6.26 -2.01 26.02
C ILE A 320 6.22 -2.35 24.54
N VAL A 321 7.20 -1.83 23.81
CA VAL A 321 7.44 -2.12 22.40
C VAL A 321 8.90 -2.50 22.23
N CYS A 322 9.14 -3.66 21.63
CA CYS A 322 10.47 -4.14 21.29
C CYS A 322 10.61 -4.24 19.78
N LEU A 323 11.75 -3.79 19.26
CA LEU A 323 12.15 -3.94 17.85
C LEU A 323 13.30 -4.93 17.77
N SER A 324 13.13 -6.00 17.02
CA SER A 324 14.18 -6.97 16.74
C SER A 324 15.23 -6.38 15.78
N GLU A 325 16.47 -6.82 15.91
CA GLU A 325 17.49 -6.62 14.89
C GLU A 325 17.01 -7.23 13.56
N THR A 326 17.39 -6.62 12.43
CA THR A 326 17.00 -7.13 11.11
C THR A 326 17.46 -8.57 10.95
N GLY A 327 16.54 -9.43 10.51
CA GLY A 327 16.76 -10.88 10.38
C GLY A 327 16.54 -11.68 11.67
N TRP A 328 16.06 -11.05 12.76
CA TRP A 328 15.65 -11.73 14.00
C TRP A 328 14.15 -11.57 14.24
N TYR A 329 13.53 -12.57 14.84
CA TYR A 329 12.08 -12.60 15.00
C TYR A 329 11.69 -13.18 16.37
N THR A 330 10.80 -12.52 17.08
CA THR A 330 10.32 -13.03 18.37
C THR A 330 9.22 -14.07 18.19
N THR A 331 9.24 -15.08 19.05
CA THR A 331 8.23 -16.14 19.11
C THR A 331 7.98 -16.56 20.57
N THR A 332 7.05 -17.49 20.78
CA THR A 332 6.82 -18.15 22.09
C THR A 332 7.01 -19.65 21.95
N LEU A 333 7.24 -20.35 23.06
CA LEU A 333 7.29 -21.82 23.07
C LEU A 333 6.00 -22.43 22.55
N GLU A 334 4.86 -21.83 22.84
CA GLU A 334 3.57 -22.29 22.33
C GLU A 334 3.49 -22.19 20.80
N ALA A 335 3.92 -21.05 20.23
CA ALA A 335 3.94 -20.86 18.80
C ALA A 335 4.90 -21.84 18.11
N LYS A 336 6.07 -22.11 18.70
CA LYS A 336 7.00 -23.14 18.19
C LYS A 336 6.42 -24.55 18.16
N LYS A 337 5.54 -24.89 19.12
CA LYS A 337 4.87 -26.21 19.16
C LYS A 337 3.74 -26.33 18.12
N LYS A 338 3.18 -25.20 17.71
CA LYS A 338 2.15 -25.13 16.67
C LYS A 338 2.69 -24.25 15.52
N PRO A 339 3.64 -24.78 14.73
CA PRO A 339 4.24 -23.98 13.67
C PRO A 339 3.17 -23.47 12.73
N GLY A 340 3.18 -22.18 12.51
CA GLY A 340 2.41 -21.53 11.47
C GLY A 340 3.03 -21.78 10.08
N LYS A 341 2.47 -21.14 9.07
CA LYS A 341 2.94 -21.26 7.69
C LYS A 341 4.44 -20.88 7.51
N TRP A 342 4.96 -20.04 8.39
CA TRP A 342 6.31 -19.44 8.31
C TRP A 342 7.29 -19.92 9.38
N ASP A 343 6.83 -20.68 10.37
CA ASP A 343 7.66 -21.04 11.53
C ASP A 343 8.63 -22.19 11.21
N GLY A 344 9.89 -22.04 11.64
CA GLY A 344 10.92 -23.07 11.56
C GLY A 344 11.58 -23.28 10.20
N LYS A 345 11.33 -22.39 9.22
CA LYS A 345 11.98 -22.40 7.90
C LYS A 345 12.73 -21.10 7.66
N ASP A 346 13.76 -21.15 6.82
CA ASP A 346 14.35 -19.95 6.25
C ASP A 346 13.33 -19.29 5.32
N GLY A 347 13.25 -17.99 5.38
CA GLY A 347 12.33 -17.21 4.59
C GLY A 347 12.66 -15.73 4.66
N GLY A 348 11.64 -14.89 4.66
CA GLY A 348 11.78 -13.46 4.86
C GLY A 348 10.81 -12.91 5.89
N ALA A 349 11.14 -11.73 6.38
CA ALA A 349 10.28 -10.95 7.26
C ALA A 349 10.47 -9.45 7.03
N HIS A 350 9.50 -8.72 7.50
CA HIS A 350 9.50 -7.26 7.54
C HIS A 350 8.99 -6.79 8.93
N GLY A 351 8.89 -5.47 9.14
CA GLY A 351 8.54 -4.91 10.43
C GLY A 351 9.75 -4.33 11.17
N PHE A 352 10.95 -4.50 10.62
CA PHE A 352 12.19 -4.01 11.20
C PHE A 352 12.31 -2.49 11.11
N ASP A 353 13.47 -1.97 11.50
CA ASP A 353 13.75 -0.54 11.47
C ASP A 353 13.49 0.04 10.06
N PRO A 354 12.61 1.03 9.89
CA PRO A 354 12.33 1.61 8.58
C PRO A 354 13.53 2.33 7.94
N TYR A 355 14.59 2.57 8.70
CA TYR A 355 15.84 3.15 8.18
C TYR A 355 16.77 2.08 7.60
N ASP A 356 16.51 0.79 7.86
CA ASP A 356 17.22 -0.30 7.19
C ASP A 356 16.87 -0.31 5.70
N PRO A 357 17.87 -0.36 4.80
CA PRO A 357 17.62 -0.46 3.36
C PRO A 357 16.71 -1.64 2.95
N ALA A 358 16.76 -2.76 3.69
CA ALA A 358 15.91 -3.92 3.42
C ALA A 358 14.40 -3.63 3.62
N MET A 359 14.06 -2.61 4.42
CA MET A 359 12.66 -2.21 4.64
C MET A 359 12.15 -1.19 3.61
N ARG A 360 13.02 -0.66 2.74
CA ARG A 360 12.61 0.35 1.76
C ARG A 360 11.75 -0.24 0.67
N ALA A 361 10.66 0.47 0.39
CA ALA A 361 9.66 0.15 -0.60
C ALA A 361 9.94 0.81 -1.95
N VAL A 362 9.46 0.24 -3.04
CA VAL A 362 9.48 0.86 -4.36
C VAL A 362 8.52 2.07 -4.41
N PHE A 363 8.91 3.07 -5.17
CA PHE A 363 8.03 4.15 -5.63
C PHE A 363 8.29 4.42 -7.11
N ILE A 364 7.23 4.41 -7.91
CA ILE A 364 7.22 4.81 -9.32
C ILE A 364 6.02 5.72 -9.53
N ALA A 365 6.20 6.82 -10.27
CA ALA A 365 5.12 7.70 -10.67
C ALA A 365 5.26 8.02 -12.16
N HIS A 366 4.24 7.69 -12.95
CA HIS A 366 4.21 7.89 -14.39
C HIS A 366 2.87 8.47 -14.82
N GLY A 367 2.87 9.33 -15.82
CA GLY A 367 1.65 9.89 -16.41
C GLY A 367 1.76 11.39 -16.68
N PRO A 368 0.64 12.03 -17.07
CA PRO A 368 0.63 13.43 -17.52
C PRO A 368 1.06 14.42 -16.43
N SER A 369 0.92 14.09 -15.17
CA SER A 369 1.32 14.95 -14.04
C SER A 369 2.82 14.89 -13.73
N PHE A 370 3.55 13.90 -14.27
CA PHE A 370 4.92 13.62 -13.87
C PHE A 370 5.95 13.95 -14.96
N LYS A 371 7.14 14.34 -14.53
CA LYS A 371 8.31 14.53 -15.40
C LYS A 371 8.96 13.20 -15.72
N PRO A 372 9.45 12.99 -16.94
CA PRO A 372 10.20 11.78 -17.27
C PRO A 372 11.63 11.82 -16.68
N GLY A 373 12.18 10.63 -16.41
CA GLY A 373 13.57 10.42 -16.05
C GLY A 373 13.99 10.98 -14.68
N VAL A 374 13.06 11.16 -13.74
CA VAL A 374 13.37 11.72 -12.42
C VAL A 374 13.73 10.63 -11.43
N VAL A 375 14.88 10.72 -10.80
CA VAL A 375 15.27 9.90 -9.66
C VAL A 375 15.26 10.76 -8.40
N LEU A 376 14.32 10.51 -7.51
CA LEU A 376 14.18 11.25 -6.28
C LEU A 376 15.08 10.69 -5.17
N PRO A 377 15.54 11.52 -4.24
CA PRO A 377 16.14 11.03 -3.00
C PRO A 377 15.11 10.24 -2.18
N VAL A 378 15.58 9.45 -1.21
CA VAL A 378 14.70 8.72 -0.28
C VAL A 378 13.75 9.69 0.42
N PHE A 379 12.46 9.35 0.43
CA PHE A 379 11.42 10.08 1.13
C PHE A 379 10.53 9.14 1.95
N ASP A 380 9.72 9.68 2.84
CA ASP A 380 8.83 8.90 3.71
C ASP A 380 7.49 8.61 3.03
N ASN A 381 6.94 7.42 3.20
CA ASN A 381 5.69 6.99 2.55
C ASN A 381 4.48 7.88 2.86
N VAL A 382 4.52 8.60 3.96
CA VAL A 382 3.48 9.57 4.33
C VAL A 382 3.34 10.71 3.31
N ASP A 383 4.37 10.95 2.48
CA ASP A 383 4.38 11.98 1.43
C ASP A 383 3.57 11.58 0.18
N VAL A 384 3.18 10.31 0.05
CA VAL A 384 2.34 9.82 -1.07
C VAL A 384 0.94 10.45 -1.01
N TYR A 385 0.35 10.60 0.16
CA TYR A 385 -0.97 11.21 0.30
C TYR A 385 -1.08 12.63 -0.27
N PRO A 386 -0.21 13.60 0.09
CA PRO A 386 -0.25 14.92 -0.53
C PRO A 386 0.07 14.90 -2.03
N LEU A 387 0.85 13.94 -2.53
CA LEU A 387 1.06 13.74 -3.96
C LEU A 387 -0.25 13.34 -4.65
N LEU A 388 -0.96 12.32 -4.14
CA LEU A 388 -2.26 11.90 -4.66
C LEU A 388 -3.26 13.07 -4.67
N ALA A 389 -3.31 13.84 -3.57
CA ALA A 389 -4.16 15.02 -3.47
C ALA A 389 -3.84 16.07 -4.56
N LYS A 390 -2.56 16.30 -4.83
CA LYS A 390 -2.11 17.26 -5.84
C LYS A 390 -2.51 16.85 -7.24
N VAL A 391 -2.28 15.58 -7.63
CA VAL A 391 -2.53 15.10 -9.00
C VAL A 391 -4.02 14.89 -9.29
N THR A 392 -4.82 14.51 -8.29
CA THR A 392 -6.27 14.34 -8.43
C THR A 392 -7.05 15.65 -8.25
N GLY A 393 -6.44 16.70 -7.68
CA GLY A 393 -7.12 17.94 -7.29
C GLY A 393 -8.09 17.76 -6.11
N VAL A 394 -7.90 16.73 -5.28
CA VAL A 394 -8.61 16.58 -4.00
C VAL A 394 -7.95 17.48 -2.96
N LYS A 395 -8.76 18.23 -2.21
CA LYS A 395 -8.24 19.00 -1.07
C LYS A 395 -7.81 18.03 0.04
N PRO A 396 -6.52 18.02 0.42
CA PRO A 396 -6.02 17.05 1.40
C PRO A 396 -6.48 17.35 2.82
N GLU A 397 -6.65 16.30 3.60
CA GLU A 397 -6.68 16.40 5.07
C GLU A 397 -5.30 16.79 5.60
N LYS A 398 -5.27 17.45 6.78
CA LYS A 398 -4.00 17.79 7.43
C LYS A 398 -3.29 16.51 7.89
N GLY A 399 -2.11 16.28 7.35
CA GLY A 399 -1.28 15.09 7.59
C GLY A 399 0.10 15.39 8.13
N ASP A 400 0.98 14.39 8.06
CA ASP A 400 2.41 14.44 8.42
C ASP A 400 3.29 14.55 7.16
N GLY A 401 2.72 14.27 5.99
CA GLY A 401 3.41 14.28 4.71
C GLY A 401 3.58 15.66 4.11
N SER A 402 4.52 15.78 3.18
CA SER A 402 4.84 17.01 2.45
C SER A 402 5.16 16.73 0.98
N LEU A 403 5.09 17.76 0.12
CA LEU A 403 5.53 17.69 -1.27
C LEU A 403 7.01 18.07 -1.45
N LYS A 404 7.77 18.25 -0.36
CA LYS A 404 9.15 18.78 -0.44
C LYS A 404 10.06 17.93 -1.32
N VAL A 405 9.97 16.61 -1.21
CA VAL A 405 10.77 15.67 -2.02
C VAL A 405 9.93 15.14 -3.18
N VAL A 406 8.83 14.45 -2.89
CA VAL A 406 8.02 13.79 -3.91
C VAL A 406 7.44 14.75 -4.95
N GLY A 407 7.20 16.01 -4.58
CA GLY A 407 6.73 17.06 -5.49
C GLY A 407 7.74 17.45 -6.59
N GLN A 408 9.01 17.09 -6.46
CA GLN A 408 10.01 17.34 -7.51
C GLN A 408 9.75 16.49 -8.77
N ALA A 409 9.00 15.40 -8.63
CA ALA A 409 8.53 14.57 -9.74
C ALA A 409 7.44 15.27 -10.58
N LEU A 410 6.73 16.25 -10.04
CA LEU A 410 5.62 16.91 -10.72
C LEU A 410 6.10 17.88 -11.82
N ARG A 411 5.31 17.97 -12.91
CA ARG A 411 5.49 18.95 -14.00
C ARG A 411 5.24 20.38 -13.53
#